data_a166ad27d1bc942b084a7ea3d6bfb0a9
#
_entry.id   a166ad27d1bc942b084a7ea3d6bfb0a9
#
_cell.length_a   1.000
_cell.length_b   1.000
_cell.length_c   1.000
_cell.angle_alpha   90.00
_cell.angle_beta   90.00
_cell.angle_gamma   90.00
#
_symmetry.space_group_name_H-M   'P 1'
#
loop_
_entity.id
_entity.type
_entity.pdbx_description
1 polymer ?
#
loop_
_entity_poly.entity_id
_entity_poly.type
_entity_poly.pdbx_seq_one_letter_code
_entity_poly.pdbx_strand_id
1 'polypeptide(L)'
;MDFELGEEHRMLKELVARFVADALMPLEPKVLERESRGEGAGLTESERKPIDAKARELGLWGLDAPSEFGGSDLPVEAMVGVHEELGKTVTPYTFPPDSPNLRMLMVAANEEQRQTYLGPYARGETISAIGISEPGAGADPAAMITRAVRDGDEWVINGRKTWISRAQDADFTILMAVTDKAKGARGGMSAFLVDKGTPGFNVLRRIAMIGGHVTYEIALEDCRVPAGKLLGTEGQGFAPMQIRLSTRRVQMACWCIGIAQRAVDMICEHARQRVTFGAPLADRQTIQWWVADAATQIHACRLMVYDAACKIDRGRDARSEVSMIKVFATELAWDIIDKAMQTFGAMGMAKEIPLQLMASKVRLMRIYDGPSEVHRWVIARNLLGRR
;
A
#
# COMPACT_ATOMS: atom_id res chain seq x y z
N MET A 1 4.11 -29.97 -3.89
CA MET A 1 4.12 -28.52 -3.65
C MET A 1 5.48 -28.21 -3.05
N ASP A 2 6.25 -27.39 -3.70
CA ASP A 2 7.49 -26.89 -3.13
C ASP A 2 7.14 -25.59 -2.39
N PHE A 3 7.48 -25.50 -1.11
CA PHE A 3 7.25 -24.32 -0.28
C PHE A 3 8.54 -23.51 -0.06
N GLU A 4 9.65 -23.94 -0.66
CA GLU A 4 10.90 -23.21 -0.59
C GLU A 4 10.93 -22.13 -1.68
N LEU A 5 11.38 -20.94 -1.29
CA LEU A 5 11.66 -19.89 -2.25
C LEU A 5 12.78 -20.31 -3.19
N GLY A 6 12.60 -20.06 -4.48
CA GLY A 6 13.69 -20.15 -5.43
C GLY A 6 14.92 -19.36 -4.95
N GLU A 7 16.10 -19.83 -5.31
CA GLU A 7 17.38 -19.26 -4.83
C GLU A 7 17.47 -17.75 -5.12
N GLU A 8 17.05 -17.30 -6.31
CA GLU A 8 17.05 -15.90 -6.70
C GLU A 8 16.12 -15.04 -5.82
N HIS A 9 14.91 -15.52 -5.51
CA HIS A 9 13.97 -14.80 -4.65
C HIS A 9 14.46 -14.74 -3.20
N ARG A 10 15.15 -15.80 -2.74
CA ARG A 10 15.79 -15.82 -1.41
C ARG A 10 16.92 -14.80 -1.34
N MET A 11 17.81 -14.78 -2.34
CA MET A 11 18.91 -13.81 -2.42
C MET A 11 18.41 -12.37 -2.48
N LEU A 12 17.34 -12.10 -3.25
CA LEU A 12 16.70 -10.79 -3.30
C LEU A 12 16.15 -10.39 -1.93
N LYS A 13 15.42 -11.28 -1.25
CA LYS A 13 14.90 -11.02 0.10
C LYS A 13 16.05 -10.70 1.08
N GLU A 14 17.15 -11.46 1.06
CA GLU A 14 18.31 -11.20 1.90
C GLU A 14 19.00 -9.86 1.58
N LEU A 15 19.08 -9.49 0.29
CA LEU A 15 19.60 -8.18 -0.12
C LEU A 15 18.75 -7.06 0.43
N VAL A 16 17.41 -7.17 0.31
CA VAL A 16 16.48 -6.18 0.86
C VAL A 16 16.53 -6.14 2.38
N ALA A 17 16.70 -7.28 3.06
CA ALA A 17 16.86 -7.32 4.51
C ALA A 17 18.10 -6.52 4.96
N ARG A 18 19.24 -6.69 4.28
CA ARG A 18 20.45 -5.87 4.54
C ARG A 18 20.20 -4.39 4.25
N PHE A 19 19.57 -4.07 3.13
CA PHE A 19 19.21 -2.67 2.82
C PHE A 19 18.33 -2.03 3.92
N VAL A 20 17.34 -2.75 4.42
CA VAL A 20 16.49 -2.28 5.52
C VAL A 20 17.31 -2.05 6.79
N ALA A 21 18.16 -2.99 7.15
CA ALA A 21 19.01 -2.90 8.35
C ALA A 21 20.01 -1.74 8.27
N ASP A 22 20.65 -1.55 7.10
CA ASP A 22 21.77 -0.63 6.95
C ASP A 22 21.34 0.79 6.56
N ALA A 23 20.25 0.93 5.80
CA ALA A 23 19.83 2.22 5.25
C ALA A 23 18.56 2.79 5.87
N LEU A 24 17.60 1.95 6.30
CA LEU A 24 16.31 2.41 6.79
C LEU A 24 16.20 2.42 8.32
N MET A 25 16.62 1.34 8.99
CA MET A 25 16.53 1.27 10.46
C MET A 25 17.32 2.35 11.20
N PRO A 26 18.51 2.79 10.73
CA PRO A 26 19.24 3.88 11.39
C PRO A 26 18.51 5.23 11.36
N LEU A 27 17.51 5.41 10.51
CA LEU A 27 16.70 6.64 10.44
C LEU A 27 15.49 6.63 11.38
N GLU A 28 15.12 5.48 11.92
CA GLU A 28 13.94 5.36 12.78
C GLU A 28 13.93 6.31 13.98
N PRO A 29 15.03 6.53 14.71
CA PRO A 29 15.04 7.49 15.82
C PRO A 29 14.62 8.89 15.37
N LYS A 30 15.08 9.36 14.19
CA LYS A 30 14.71 10.66 13.63
C LYS A 30 13.24 10.70 13.19
N VAL A 31 12.72 9.62 12.62
CA VAL A 31 11.31 9.49 12.21
C VAL A 31 10.41 9.54 13.45
N LEU A 32 10.75 8.79 14.50
CA LEU A 32 10.04 8.78 15.78
C LEU A 32 10.04 10.14 16.46
N GLU A 33 11.18 10.82 16.48
CA GLU A 33 11.34 12.15 17.05
C GLU A 33 10.45 13.17 16.32
N ARG A 34 10.47 13.20 14.97
CA ARG A 34 9.61 14.10 14.19
C ARG A 34 8.11 13.82 14.42
N GLU A 35 7.73 12.55 14.44
CA GLU A 35 6.34 12.18 14.71
C GLU A 35 5.92 12.60 16.12
N SER A 36 6.80 12.43 17.11
CA SER A 36 6.50 12.83 18.50
C SER A 36 6.23 14.32 18.64
N ARG A 37 6.87 15.15 17.81
CA ARG A 37 6.68 16.61 17.74
C ARG A 37 5.49 17.03 16.88
N GLY A 38 4.79 16.08 16.22
CA GLY A 38 3.68 16.38 15.31
C GLY A 38 4.11 16.90 13.94
N GLU A 39 5.39 16.78 13.59
CA GLU A 39 5.96 17.19 12.29
C GLU A 39 5.72 16.15 11.18
N GLY A 40 5.16 15.00 11.55
CA GLY A 40 4.92 13.86 10.67
C GLY A 40 6.05 12.85 10.66
N ALA A 41 5.79 11.67 10.12
CA ALA A 41 6.73 10.56 10.06
C ALA A 41 7.46 10.43 8.70
N GLY A 42 7.30 11.39 7.78
CA GLY A 42 7.89 11.36 6.44
C GLY A 42 9.42 11.51 6.44
N LEU A 43 10.08 10.97 5.43
CA LEU A 43 11.49 11.25 5.16
C LEU A 43 11.65 12.66 4.58
N THR A 44 12.67 13.39 5.03
CA THR A 44 13.10 14.62 4.38
C THR A 44 13.81 14.31 3.06
N GLU A 45 13.92 15.30 2.18
CA GLU A 45 14.63 15.14 0.91
C GLU A 45 16.11 14.74 1.12
N SER A 46 16.77 15.32 2.12
CA SER A 46 18.15 15.02 2.47
C SER A 46 18.35 13.60 3.02
N GLU A 47 17.33 13.01 3.64
CA GLU A 47 17.33 11.62 4.07
C GLU A 47 17.01 10.67 2.93
N ARG A 48 16.09 11.06 2.04
CA ARG A 48 15.63 10.23 0.93
C ARG A 48 16.67 10.06 -0.17
N LYS A 49 17.36 11.14 -0.58
CA LYS A 49 18.35 11.10 -1.67
C LYS A 49 19.43 10.01 -1.51
N PRO A 50 20.09 9.86 -0.34
CA PRO A 50 21.08 8.79 -0.14
C PRO A 50 20.46 7.39 -0.21
N ILE A 51 19.23 7.21 0.28
CA ILE A 51 18.50 5.93 0.24
C ILE A 51 18.20 5.56 -1.22
N ASP A 52 17.67 6.50 -2.00
CA ASP A 52 17.34 6.30 -3.41
C ASP A 52 18.61 5.97 -4.22
N ALA A 53 19.73 6.66 -3.95
CA ALA A 53 21.03 6.37 -4.59
C ALA A 53 21.51 4.95 -4.25
N LYS A 54 21.41 4.55 -2.99
CA LYS A 54 21.79 3.21 -2.55
C LYS A 54 20.89 2.12 -3.12
N ALA A 55 19.58 2.38 -3.23
CA ALA A 55 18.65 1.46 -3.87
C ALA A 55 19.00 1.24 -5.35
N ARG A 56 19.36 2.31 -6.08
CA ARG A 56 19.81 2.21 -7.48
C ARG A 56 21.14 1.44 -7.62
N GLU A 57 22.11 1.73 -6.77
CA GLU A 57 23.41 1.03 -6.74
C GLU A 57 23.23 -0.49 -6.58
N LEU A 58 22.28 -0.90 -5.73
CA LEU A 58 22.00 -2.29 -5.42
C LEU A 58 21.04 -2.97 -6.42
N GLY A 59 20.56 -2.28 -7.44
CA GLY A 59 19.59 -2.80 -8.39
C GLY A 59 18.17 -2.98 -7.79
N LEU A 60 17.86 -2.30 -6.70
CA LEU A 60 16.55 -2.35 -6.02
C LEU A 60 15.56 -1.28 -6.52
N TRP A 61 15.73 -0.86 -7.76
CA TRP A 61 14.89 0.15 -8.41
C TRP A 61 14.13 -0.45 -9.58
N GLY A 62 12.84 -0.16 -9.71
CA GLY A 62 12.04 -0.70 -10.81
C GLY A 62 11.87 -2.22 -10.78
N LEU A 63 11.86 -2.83 -9.60
CA LEU A 63 11.88 -4.29 -9.45
C LEU A 63 10.75 -4.99 -10.25
N ASP A 64 9.52 -4.48 -10.20
CA ASP A 64 8.36 -5.02 -10.92
C ASP A 64 7.91 -4.11 -12.09
N ALA A 65 8.73 -3.15 -12.47
CA ALA A 65 8.50 -2.32 -13.65
C ALA A 65 8.94 -3.05 -14.93
N PRO A 66 8.32 -2.73 -16.09
CA PRO A 66 8.68 -3.36 -17.35
C PRO A 66 10.14 -3.12 -17.74
N SER A 67 10.79 -4.15 -18.28
CA SER A 67 12.19 -4.10 -18.76
C SER A 67 12.36 -3.10 -19.91
N GLU A 68 11.34 -2.91 -20.75
CA GLU A 68 11.34 -1.88 -21.80
C GLU A 68 11.54 -0.44 -21.27
N PHE A 69 11.23 -0.19 -19.99
CA PHE A 69 11.45 1.09 -19.31
C PHE A 69 12.58 1.03 -18.27
N GLY A 70 13.41 -0.02 -18.31
CA GLY A 70 14.57 -0.18 -17.44
C GLY A 70 14.27 -0.87 -16.09
N GLY A 71 13.13 -1.52 -15.97
CA GLY A 71 12.79 -2.35 -14.81
C GLY A 71 13.28 -3.79 -14.91
N SER A 72 12.95 -4.60 -13.91
CA SER A 72 13.38 -6.01 -13.81
C SER A 72 12.26 -7.02 -14.08
N ASP A 73 11.04 -6.59 -14.39
CA ASP A 73 9.86 -7.45 -14.66
C ASP A 73 9.61 -8.53 -13.60
N LEU A 74 9.98 -8.29 -12.34
CA LEU A 74 9.83 -9.30 -11.31
C LEU A 74 8.37 -9.69 -11.08
N PRO A 75 8.07 -10.99 -10.92
CA PRO A 75 6.74 -11.48 -10.64
C PRO A 75 6.28 -11.07 -9.23
N VAL A 76 4.98 -11.13 -8.99
CA VAL A 76 4.38 -10.79 -7.69
C VAL A 76 4.94 -11.68 -6.57
N GLU A 77 5.23 -12.94 -6.86
CA GLU A 77 5.83 -13.90 -5.92
C GLU A 77 7.19 -13.42 -5.42
N ALA A 78 8.07 -12.91 -6.29
CA ALA A 78 9.36 -12.34 -5.90
C ALA A 78 9.20 -11.09 -5.00
N MET A 79 8.19 -10.27 -5.30
CA MET A 79 7.92 -9.05 -4.53
C MET A 79 7.38 -9.30 -3.11
N VAL A 80 6.89 -10.51 -2.80
CA VAL A 80 6.42 -10.85 -1.45
C VAL A 80 7.53 -10.67 -0.43
N GLY A 81 8.71 -11.25 -0.67
CA GLY A 81 9.87 -11.12 0.22
C GLY A 81 10.35 -9.68 0.36
N VAL A 82 10.36 -8.93 -0.74
CA VAL A 82 10.72 -7.49 -0.76
C VAL A 82 9.83 -6.67 0.16
N HIS A 83 8.52 -6.82 0.02
CA HIS A 83 7.58 -6.05 0.84
C HIS A 83 7.52 -6.54 2.30
N GLU A 84 7.74 -7.82 2.55
CA GLU A 84 7.86 -8.35 3.93
C GLU A 84 9.04 -7.68 4.66
N GLU A 85 10.22 -7.61 4.03
CA GLU A 85 11.39 -6.96 4.64
C GLU A 85 11.18 -5.45 4.85
N LEU A 86 10.60 -4.74 3.87
CA LEU A 86 10.22 -3.33 4.03
C LEU A 86 9.19 -3.10 5.16
N GLY A 87 8.37 -4.11 5.45
CA GLY A 87 7.44 -4.07 6.58
C GLY A 87 8.11 -4.02 7.95
N LYS A 88 9.35 -4.49 8.07
CA LYS A 88 10.08 -4.55 9.35
C LYS A 88 10.54 -3.19 9.86
N THR A 89 10.44 -2.12 9.10
CA THR A 89 10.81 -0.78 9.53
C THR A 89 9.63 0.18 9.60
N VAL A 90 9.69 1.16 10.52
CA VAL A 90 8.75 2.28 10.56
C VAL A 90 9.21 3.45 9.69
N THR A 91 10.45 3.44 9.20
CA THR A 91 10.93 4.41 8.20
C THR A 91 10.10 4.27 6.92
N PRO A 92 9.38 5.31 6.50
CA PRO A 92 8.42 5.19 5.39
C PRO A 92 9.13 5.20 4.03
N TYR A 93 9.51 4.03 3.57
CA TYR A 93 10.15 3.85 2.28
C TYR A 93 9.52 2.69 1.50
N THR A 94 9.43 2.87 0.20
CA THR A 94 9.10 1.83 -0.79
C THR A 94 9.99 2.05 -2.00
N PHE A 95 10.46 0.98 -2.60
CA PHE A 95 11.24 1.09 -3.85
C PHE A 95 10.36 1.68 -4.95
N PRO A 96 10.82 2.75 -5.63
CA PRO A 96 10.12 3.29 -6.79
C PRO A 96 10.20 2.35 -8.01
N PRO A 97 9.16 2.40 -8.87
CA PRO A 97 7.91 3.12 -8.73
C PRO A 97 6.93 2.44 -7.77
N ASP A 98 5.88 3.14 -7.35
CA ASP A 98 4.83 2.51 -6.53
C ASP A 98 3.97 1.57 -7.40
N SER A 99 4.15 0.28 -7.22
CA SER A 99 3.61 -0.81 -8.04
C SER A 99 2.10 -0.72 -8.34
N PRO A 100 1.20 -0.36 -7.41
CA PRO A 100 -0.23 -0.33 -7.71
C PRO A 100 -0.62 0.56 -8.88
N ASN A 101 -0.14 1.81 -8.90
CA ASN A 101 -0.43 2.73 -10.00
C ASN A 101 0.31 2.31 -11.28
N LEU A 102 1.52 1.77 -11.14
CA LEU A 102 2.26 1.16 -12.24
C LEU A 102 1.42 0.09 -12.95
N ARG A 103 0.89 -0.89 -12.21
CA ARG A 103 0.07 -1.98 -12.76
C ARG A 103 -1.18 -1.47 -13.46
N MET A 104 -1.82 -0.42 -12.92
CA MET A 104 -2.97 0.19 -13.59
C MET A 104 -2.59 0.83 -14.92
N LEU A 105 -1.47 1.56 -14.98
CA LEU A 105 -0.95 2.16 -16.21
C LEU A 105 -0.56 1.09 -17.23
N MET A 106 0.14 0.03 -16.81
CA MET A 106 0.55 -1.07 -17.69
C MET A 106 -0.61 -1.71 -18.45
N VAL A 107 -1.77 -1.86 -17.80
CA VAL A 107 -2.93 -2.55 -18.40
C VAL A 107 -3.88 -1.61 -19.15
N ALA A 108 -3.84 -0.32 -18.89
CA ALA A 108 -4.84 0.61 -19.43
C ALA A 108 -4.27 1.72 -20.34
N ALA A 109 -2.96 2.02 -20.25
CA ALA A 109 -2.35 3.08 -21.05
C ALA A 109 -2.24 2.71 -22.53
N ASN A 110 -2.62 3.62 -23.42
CA ASN A 110 -2.33 3.55 -24.84
C ASN A 110 -0.85 3.89 -25.12
N GLU A 111 -0.39 3.80 -26.38
CA GLU A 111 1.02 3.99 -26.71
C GLU A 111 1.55 5.39 -26.36
N GLU A 112 0.80 6.44 -26.62
CA GLU A 112 1.16 7.81 -26.23
C GLU A 112 1.26 7.96 -24.71
N GLN A 113 0.30 7.40 -23.98
CA GLN A 113 0.27 7.42 -22.52
C GLN A 113 1.38 6.56 -21.91
N ARG A 114 1.78 5.46 -22.57
CA ARG A 114 2.94 4.65 -22.16
C ARG A 114 4.22 5.48 -22.20
N GLN A 115 4.42 6.24 -23.27
CA GLN A 115 5.62 7.10 -23.40
C GLN A 115 5.57 8.30 -22.46
N THR A 116 4.40 8.93 -22.29
CA THR A 116 4.27 10.17 -21.52
C THR A 116 4.20 9.93 -20.02
N TYR A 117 3.52 8.87 -19.58
CA TYR A 117 3.23 8.61 -18.15
C TYR A 117 3.90 7.34 -17.63
N LEU A 118 3.70 6.19 -18.31
CA LEU A 118 4.19 4.91 -17.80
C LEU A 118 5.71 4.85 -17.78
N GLY A 119 6.39 5.27 -18.86
CA GLY A 119 7.85 5.23 -18.95
C GLY A 119 8.52 6.07 -17.86
N PRO A 120 8.26 7.39 -17.76
CA PRO A 120 8.81 8.22 -16.69
C PRO A 120 8.45 7.71 -15.29
N TYR A 121 7.22 7.21 -15.08
CA TYR A 121 6.80 6.64 -13.82
C TYR A 121 7.55 5.35 -13.47
N ALA A 122 7.74 4.45 -14.45
CA ALA A 122 8.50 3.21 -14.27
C ALA A 122 9.96 3.46 -13.89
N ARG A 123 10.56 4.54 -14.44
CA ARG A 123 11.91 4.97 -14.05
C ARG A 123 11.96 5.75 -12.73
N GLY A 124 10.79 5.99 -12.08
CA GLY A 124 10.69 6.76 -10.84
C GLY A 124 11.04 8.24 -10.99
N GLU A 125 10.89 8.78 -12.20
CA GLU A 125 11.10 10.20 -12.53
C GLU A 125 9.88 11.05 -12.15
N THR A 126 8.69 10.44 -12.12
CA THR A 126 7.43 11.08 -11.77
C THR A 126 6.73 10.39 -10.62
N ILE A 127 5.89 11.14 -9.92
CA ILE A 127 5.06 10.68 -8.80
C ILE A 127 3.59 10.77 -9.20
N SER A 128 2.81 9.72 -8.92
CA SER A 128 1.37 9.73 -9.17
C SER A 128 0.54 9.67 -7.89
N ALA A 129 -0.65 10.27 -7.96
CA ALA A 129 -1.73 10.06 -7.00
C ALA A 129 -2.87 9.28 -7.64
N ILE A 130 -3.81 8.79 -6.83
CA ILE A 130 -5.07 8.22 -7.33
C ILE A 130 -6.25 8.81 -6.57
N GLY A 131 -7.25 9.31 -7.30
CA GLY A 131 -8.47 9.90 -6.78
C GLY A 131 -9.67 8.97 -6.99
N ILE A 132 -10.03 8.16 -5.98
CA ILE A 132 -11.18 7.26 -6.01
C ILE A 132 -12.25 7.75 -5.03
N SER A 133 -11.93 7.78 -3.73
CA SER A 133 -12.87 8.04 -2.64
C SER A 133 -13.44 9.47 -2.68
N GLU A 134 -14.69 9.60 -2.29
CA GLU A 134 -15.40 10.87 -2.16
C GLU A 134 -15.95 11.03 -0.75
N PRO A 135 -16.35 12.24 -0.31
CA PRO A 135 -16.97 12.43 0.99
C PRO A 135 -18.16 11.50 1.27
N GLY A 136 -18.93 11.14 0.24
CA GLY A 136 -20.10 10.25 0.31
C GLY A 136 -19.87 8.82 -0.23
N ALA A 137 -18.68 8.50 -0.76
CA ALA A 137 -18.40 7.23 -1.42
C ALA A 137 -16.99 6.71 -1.04
N GLY A 138 -16.91 5.95 0.05
CA GLY A 138 -15.68 5.33 0.53
C GLY A 138 -15.62 3.83 0.20
N ALA A 139 -16.23 3.02 1.06
CA ALA A 139 -16.23 1.55 0.93
C ALA A 139 -16.97 1.04 -0.32
N ASP A 140 -17.95 1.79 -0.78
CA ASP A 140 -18.68 1.53 -2.02
C ASP A 140 -18.31 2.58 -3.10
N PRO A 141 -17.37 2.26 -4.00
CA PRO A 141 -16.98 3.15 -5.09
C PRO A 141 -18.11 3.33 -6.14
N ALA A 142 -19.12 2.45 -6.16
CA ALA A 142 -20.25 2.60 -7.07
C ALA A 142 -21.17 3.78 -6.71
N ALA A 143 -21.09 4.26 -5.47
CA ALA A 143 -21.78 5.45 -5.01
C ALA A 143 -21.11 6.78 -5.43
N MET A 144 -20.02 6.72 -6.20
CA MET A 144 -19.30 7.89 -6.72
C MET A 144 -20.22 8.83 -7.50
N ILE A 145 -20.05 10.13 -7.27
CA ILE A 145 -20.82 11.21 -7.93
C ILE A 145 -19.96 12.18 -8.74
N THR A 146 -18.63 12.16 -8.58
CA THR A 146 -17.74 12.91 -9.49
C THR A 146 -18.03 12.47 -10.91
N ARG A 147 -18.37 13.43 -11.77
CA ARG A 147 -18.79 13.17 -13.16
C ARG A 147 -17.78 13.75 -14.14
N ALA A 148 -17.62 13.08 -15.27
CA ALA A 148 -16.93 13.59 -16.43
C ALA A 148 -17.91 13.61 -17.62
N VAL A 149 -18.04 14.76 -18.27
CA VAL A 149 -18.92 14.97 -19.43
C VAL A 149 -18.07 15.36 -20.60
N ARG A 150 -18.29 14.72 -21.75
CA ARG A 150 -17.57 15.06 -22.98
C ARG A 150 -18.08 16.40 -23.54
N ASP A 151 -17.15 17.28 -23.88
CA ASP A 151 -17.39 18.58 -24.51
C ASP A 151 -16.39 18.76 -25.66
N GLY A 152 -16.79 18.39 -26.88
CA GLY A 152 -15.93 18.36 -28.03
C GLY A 152 -14.73 17.40 -27.86
N ASP A 153 -13.52 17.94 -27.92
CA ASP A 153 -12.27 17.19 -27.77
C ASP A 153 -11.72 17.17 -26.32
N GLU A 154 -12.57 17.56 -25.36
CA GLU A 154 -12.21 17.58 -23.95
C GLU A 154 -13.24 16.82 -23.09
N TRP A 155 -12.82 16.53 -21.86
CA TRP A 155 -13.68 16.12 -20.76
C TRP A 155 -13.75 17.22 -19.72
N VAL A 156 -14.95 17.56 -19.29
CA VAL A 156 -15.22 18.50 -18.18
C VAL A 156 -15.55 17.67 -16.95
N ILE A 157 -14.67 17.75 -15.94
CA ILE A 157 -14.78 16.94 -14.73
C ILE A 157 -15.18 17.82 -13.56
N ASN A 158 -16.25 17.41 -12.85
CA ASN A 158 -16.79 18.11 -11.69
C ASN A 158 -17.02 17.14 -10.53
N GLY A 159 -16.60 17.52 -9.32
CA GLY A 159 -16.79 16.71 -8.12
C GLY A 159 -15.77 16.97 -7.02
N ARG A 160 -15.72 16.06 -6.06
CA ARG A 160 -14.77 16.12 -4.94
C ARG A 160 -14.16 14.74 -4.66
N LYS A 161 -12.88 14.73 -4.31
CA LYS A 161 -12.17 13.55 -3.85
C LYS A 161 -11.59 13.79 -2.46
N THR A 162 -11.58 12.76 -1.63
CA THR A 162 -11.03 12.85 -0.27
C THR A 162 -10.14 11.66 0.04
N TRP A 163 -9.28 11.82 1.04
CA TRP A 163 -8.29 10.82 1.47
C TRP A 163 -7.25 10.50 0.39
N ILE A 164 -6.88 11.48 -0.42
CA ILE A 164 -5.95 11.28 -1.54
C ILE A 164 -4.51 11.49 -1.05
N SER A 165 -3.74 10.42 -0.97
CA SER A 165 -2.32 10.50 -0.66
C SER A 165 -1.55 11.13 -1.81
N ARG A 166 -0.52 11.95 -1.48
CA ARG A 166 0.38 12.61 -2.44
C ARG A 166 -0.26 13.62 -3.39
N ALA A 167 -1.53 14.02 -3.24
CA ALA A 167 -2.18 14.93 -4.16
C ALA A 167 -1.44 16.27 -4.32
N GLN A 168 -0.74 16.74 -3.29
CA GLN A 168 0.06 17.97 -3.31
C GLN A 168 1.32 17.84 -4.18
N ASP A 169 1.94 16.66 -4.17
CA ASP A 169 3.28 16.44 -4.72
C ASP A 169 3.26 15.71 -6.07
N ALA A 170 2.16 15.04 -6.39
CA ALA A 170 2.03 14.23 -7.60
C ALA A 170 2.17 15.07 -8.87
N ASP A 171 2.89 14.54 -9.86
CA ASP A 171 3.03 15.12 -11.20
C ASP A 171 1.74 14.92 -12.01
N PHE A 172 1.03 13.81 -11.74
CA PHE A 172 -0.30 13.54 -12.28
C PHE A 172 -1.15 12.72 -11.31
N THR A 173 -2.45 12.83 -11.48
CA THR A 173 -3.43 12.05 -10.69
C THR A 173 -4.23 11.13 -11.62
N ILE A 174 -4.29 9.84 -11.30
CA ILE A 174 -5.26 8.92 -11.92
C ILE A 174 -6.60 9.15 -11.22
N LEU A 175 -7.53 9.80 -11.93
CA LEU A 175 -8.81 10.24 -11.38
C LEU A 175 -9.95 9.36 -11.87
N MET A 176 -10.72 8.78 -10.94
CA MET A 176 -11.92 8.02 -11.27
C MET A 176 -13.14 8.95 -11.32
N ALA A 177 -13.93 8.89 -12.38
CA ALA A 177 -15.15 9.66 -12.53
C ALA A 177 -16.26 8.84 -13.24
N VAL A 178 -17.51 9.23 -13.02
CA VAL A 178 -18.69 8.65 -13.69
C VAL A 178 -18.87 9.33 -15.03
N THR A 179 -18.87 8.56 -16.11
CA THR A 179 -19.20 8.99 -17.48
C THR A 179 -20.61 8.58 -17.90
N ASP A 180 -21.12 7.45 -17.34
CA ASP A 180 -22.50 7.00 -17.58
C ASP A 180 -23.09 6.42 -16.28
N LYS A 181 -23.90 7.20 -15.59
CA LYS A 181 -24.52 6.79 -14.34
C LYS A 181 -25.47 5.59 -14.48
N ALA A 182 -26.13 5.44 -15.63
CA ALA A 182 -27.11 4.39 -15.85
C ALA A 182 -26.46 2.99 -15.92
N LYS A 183 -25.19 2.90 -16.32
CA LYS A 183 -24.45 1.65 -16.44
C LYS A 183 -23.79 1.20 -15.13
N GLY A 184 -23.87 2.00 -14.05
CA GLY A 184 -23.26 1.67 -12.77
C GLY A 184 -21.72 1.52 -12.83
N ALA A 185 -21.11 0.88 -11.83
CA ALA A 185 -19.64 0.82 -11.72
C ALA A 185 -18.95 0.07 -12.88
N ARG A 186 -19.57 -0.98 -13.41
CA ARG A 186 -18.95 -1.86 -14.42
C ARG A 186 -19.11 -1.40 -15.89
N GLY A 187 -19.66 -0.26 -16.12
CA GLY A 187 -19.85 0.26 -17.48
C GLY A 187 -19.98 1.77 -17.53
N GLY A 188 -20.00 2.42 -16.36
CA GLY A 188 -20.22 3.86 -16.23
C GLY A 188 -19.10 4.61 -15.54
N MET A 189 -18.01 3.95 -15.13
CA MET A 189 -16.86 4.58 -14.50
C MET A 189 -15.66 4.59 -15.45
N SER A 190 -15.02 5.75 -15.58
CA SER A 190 -13.83 5.96 -16.38
C SER A 190 -12.65 6.44 -15.51
N ALA A 191 -11.46 6.24 -15.99
CA ALA A 191 -10.24 6.75 -15.38
C ALA A 191 -9.64 7.84 -16.28
N PHE A 192 -9.09 8.89 -15.66
CA PHE A 192 -8.49 10.04 -16.37
C PHE A 192 -7.11 10.34 -15.81
N LEU A 193 -6.17 10.71 -16.67
CA LEU A 193 -4.86 11.23 -16.29
C LEU A 193 -4.98 12.76 -16.19
N VAL A 194 -4.89 13.29 -14.98
CA VAL A 194 -4.98 14.72 -14.72
C VAL A 194 -3.63 15.23 -14.28
N ASP A 195 -2.99 16.07 -15.10
CA ASP A 195 -1.66 16.60 -14.84
C ASP A 195 -1.68 17.64 -13.71
N LYS A 196 -0.57 17.78 -13.02
CA LYS A 196 -0.36 18.84 -12.03
C LYS A 196 -0.56 20.20 -12.67
N GLY A 197 -1.31 21.05 -12.01
CA GLY A 197 -1.59 22.42 -12.48
C GLY A 197 -2.72 22.51 -13.51
N THR A 198 -3.42 21.41 -13.83
CA THR A 198 -4.64 21.49 -14.67
C THR A 198 -5.65 22.44 -14.05
N PRO A 199 -6.13 23.47 -14.80
CA PRO A 199 -7.15 24.40 -14.31
C PRO A 199 -8.40 23.66 -13.82
N GLY A 200 -8.93 24.09 -12.67
CA GLY A 200 -10.09 23.44 -12.03
C GLY A 200 -9.75 22.21 -11.18
N PHE A 201 -8.48 21.76 -11.13
CA PHE A 201 -8.01 20.76 -10.18
C PHE A 201 -7.40 21.46 -8.97
N ASN A 202 -8.11 21.49 -7.85
CA ASN A 202 -7.74 22.24 -6.65
C ASN A 202 -7.51 21.33 -5.44
N VAL A 203 -6.31 21.34 -4.89
CA VAL A 203 -6.04 20.71 -3.59
C VAL A 203 -6.54 21.65 -2.50
N LEU A 204 -7.62 21.27 -1.79
CA LEU A 204 -8.31 22.14 -0.85
C LEU A 204 -7.65 22.18 0.52
N ARG A 205 -7.38 21.01 1.08
CA ARG A 205 -6.81 20.93 2.43
C ARG A 205 -5.99 19.66 2.65
N ARG A 206 -5.04 19.79 3.54
CA ARG A 206 -4.27 18.68 4.10
C ARG A 206 -5.04 18.07 5.26
N ILE A 207 -5.15 16.74 5.29
CA ILE A 207 -5.79 15.98 6.36
C ILE A 207 -4.72 15.16 7.06
N ALA A 208 -4.39 15.51 8.30
CA ALA A 208 -3.47 14.75 9.14
C ALA A 208 -4.17 13.48 9.65
N MET A 209 -3.49 12.35 9.50
CA MET A 209 -3.95 11.03 9.93
C MET A 209 -3.08 10.53 11.09
N ILE A 210 -3.53 9.47 11.77
CA ILE A 210 -2.70 8.81 12.79
C ILE A 210 -1.38 8.31 12.20
N GLY A 211 -0.35 8.22 13.04
CA GLY A 211 0.99 7.75 12.64
C GLY A 211 1.70 8.65 11.64
N GLY A 212 1.38 9.94 11.65
CA GLY A 212 2.03 10.93 10.79
C GLY A 212 1.72 10.83 9.30
N HIS A 213 0.76 9.98 8.91
CA HIS A 213 0.29 9.88 7.52
C HIS A 213 -0.51 11.12 7.12
N VAL A 214 -0.45 11.49 5.84
CA VAL A 214 -1.13 12.66 5.30
C VAL A 214 -1.92 12.30 4.05
N THR A 215 -3.14 12.80 4.01
CA THR A 215 -3.99 12.74 2.81
C THR A 215 -4.55 14.12 2.51
N TYR A 216 -5.19 14.25 1.37
CA TYR A 216 -5.72 15.54 0.89
C TYR A 216 -7.15 15.41 0.41
N GLU A 217 -7.87 16.51 0.45
CA GLU A 217 -9.14 16.71 -0.22
C GLU A 217 -8.90 17.52 -1.51
N ILE A 218 -9.57 17.12 -2.59
CA ILE A 218 -9.48 17.73 -3.92
C ILE A 218 -10.85 18.15 -4.37
N ALA A 219 -10.98 19.37 -4.92
CA ALA A 219 -12.14 19.81 -5.68
C ALA A 219 -11.81 19.82 -7.18
N LEU A 220 -12.78 19.42 -7.96
CA LEU A 220 -12.79 19.47 -9.41
C LEU A 220 -13.93 20.40 -9.83
N GLU A 221 -13.57 21.55 -10.39
CA GLU A 221 -14.50 22.65 -10.73
C GLU A 221 -14.26 23.04 -12.19
N ASP A 222 -15.11 22.52 -13.07
CA ASP A 222 -14.96 22.60 -14.52
C ASP A 222 -13.54 22.22 -14.97
N CYS A 223 -13.00 21.17 -14.35
CA CYS A 223 -11.65 20.69 -14.64
C CYS A 223 -11.62 20.07 -16.04
N ARG A 224 -11.01 20.79 -17.00
CA ARG A 224 -10.94 20.39 -18.40
C ARG A 224 -9.68 19.59 -18.69
N VAL A 225 -9.86 18.42 -19.26
CA VAL A 225 -8.75 17.55 -19.71
C VAL A 225 -8.97 17.11 -21.15
N PRO A 226 -7.95 17.10 -22.00
CA PRO A 226 -8.05 16.62 -23.38
C PRO A 226 -8.62 15.20 -23.47
N ALA A 227 -9.30 14.87 -24.55
CA ALA A 227 -9.88 13.54 -24.77
C ALA A 227 -8.84 12.42 -24.65
N GLY A 228 -7.61 12.65 -25.08
CA GLY A 228 -6.48 11.70 -24.98
C GLY A 228 -6.04 11.39 -23.54
N LYS A 229 -6.52 12.11 -22.53
CA LYS A 229 -6.27 11.83 -21.11
C LYS A 229 -7.19 10.76 -20.50
N LEU A 230 -8.15 10.24 -21.25
CA LEU A 230 -8.93 9.06 -20.86
C LEU A 230 -7.98 7.85 -20.80
N LEU A 231 -7.85 7.24 -19.64
CA LEU A 231 -7.01 6.05 -19.42
C LEU A 231 -7.83 4.79 -19.72
N GLY A 232 -7.47 4.10 -20.79
CA GLY A 232 -8.21 2.94 -21.29
C GLY A 232 -9.46 3.35 -22.10
N THR A 233 -10.56 2.63 -21.91
CA THR A 233 -11.83 2.83 -22.64
C THR A 233 -12.86 3.48 -21.73
N GLU A 234 -13.69 4.37 -22.30
CA GLU A 234 -14.80 4.99 -21.60
C GLU A 234 -15.72 3.94 -20.94
N GLY A 235 -16.06 4.17 -19.70
CA GLY A 235 -16.89 3.28 -18.88
C GLY A 235 -16.15 2.03 -18.35
N GLN A 236 -14.91 1.76 -18.77
CA GLN A 236 -14.16 0.55 -18.41
C GLN A 236 -13.05 0.79 -17.34
N GLY A 237 -13.08 1.91 -16.63
CA GLY A 237 -12.08 2.24 -15.62
C GLY A 237 -12.11 1.35 -14.37
N PHE A 238 -13.24 0.64 -14.12
CA PHE A 238 -13.40 -0.18 -12.91
C PHE A 238 -12.43 -1.39 -12.87
N ALA A 239 -12.22 -2.09 -13.98
CA ALA A 239 -11.37 -3.28 -14.01
C ALA A 239 -9.88 -2.96 -13.77
N PRO A 240 -9.25 -1.97 -14.44
CA PRO A 240 -7.89 -1.53 -14.13
C PRO A 240 -7.73 -1.03 -12.69
N MET A 241 -8.75 -0.30 -12.16
CA MET A 241 -8.78 0.12 -10.75
C MET A 241 -8.74 -1.09 -9.79
N GLN A 242 -9.46 -2.19 -10.09
CA GLN A 242 -9.42 -3.41 -9.26
C GLN A 242 -8.05 -4.10 -9.32
N ILE A 243 -7.34 -4.09 -10.45
CA ILE A 243 -5.96 -4.58 -10.57
C ILE A 243 -5.05 -3.77 -9.64
N ARG A 244 -5.12 -2.45 -9.72
CA ARG A 244 -4.39 -1.53 -8.83
C ARG A 244 -4.66 -1.84 -7.35
N LEU A 245 -5.93 -2.00 -6.97
CA LEU A 245 -6.33 -2.29 -5.59
C LEU A 245 -5.84 -3.67 -5.13
N SER A 246 -5.89 -4.68 -5.99
CA SER A 246 -5.39 -6.02 -5.69
C SER A 246 -3.88 -6.02 -5.42
N THR A 247 -3.10 -5.31 -6.24
CA THR A 247 -1.66 -5.14 -6.04
C THR A 247 -1.35 -4.52 -4.67
N ARG A 248 -2.05 -3.43 -4.30
CA ARG A 248 -1.87 -2.80 -2.99
C ARG A 248 -2.24 -3.73 -1.83
N ARG A 249 -3.28 -4.54 -1.97
CA ARG A 249 -3.72 -5.49 -0.94
C ARG A 249 -2.68 -6.58 -0.67
N VAL A 250 -2.04 -7.09 -1.72
CA VAL A 250 -0.90 -8.03 -1.58
C VAL A 250 0.26 -7.35 -0.85
N GLN A 251 0.67 -6.15 -1.28
CA GLN A 251 1.71 -5.38 -0.60
C GLN A 251 1.40 -5.17 0.90
N MET A 252 0.16 -4.78 1.22
CA MET A 252 -0.25 -4.58 2.61
C MET A 252 -0.14 -5.86 3.44
N ALA A 253 -0.54 -7.00 2.89
CA ALA A 253 -0.41 -8.27 3.58
C ALA A 253 1.06 -8.61 3.86
N CYS A 254 1.95 -8.38 2.90
CA CYS A 254 3.40 -8.57 3.09
C CYS A 254 3.96 -7.61 4.16
N TRP A 255 3.62 -6.33 4.12
CA TRP A 255 4.04 -5.38 5.15
C TRP A 255 3.54 -5.78 6.53
N CYS A 256 2.30 -6.25 6.65
CA CYS A 256 1.75 -6.73 7.92
C CYS A 256 2.51 -7.94 8.46
N ILE A 257 2.96 -8.87 7.61
CA ILE A 257 3.81 -9.99 8.02
C ILE A 257 5.15 -9.47 8.58
N GLY A 258 5.80 -8.54 7.88
CA GLY A 258 7.06 -7.93 8.34
C GLY A 258 6.91 -7.18 9.67
N ILE A 259 5.86 -6.38 9.79
CA ILE A 259 5.52 -5.66 11.03
C ILE A 259 5.26 -6.64 12.17
N ALA A 260 4.45 -7.69 11.94
CA ALA A 260 4.12 -8.69 12.94
C ALA A 260 5.35 -9.46 13.39
N GLN A 261 6.22 -9.88 12.47
CA GLN A 261 7.47 -10.56 12.78
C GLN A 261 8.36 -9.68 13.67
N ARG A 262 8.54 -8.41 13.32
CA ARG A 262 9.32 -7.49 14.15
C ARG A 262 8.72 -7.31 15.55
N ALA A 263 7.40 -7.21 15.64
CA ALA A 263 6.74 -7.09 16.96
C ALA A 263 6.97 -8.33 17.83
N VAL A 264 6.95 -9.53 17.24
CA VAL A 264 7.29 -10.79 17.95
C VAL A 264 8.76 -10.78 18.40
N ASP A 265 9.68 -10.37 17.52
CA ASP A 265 11.10 -10.29 17.86
C ASP A 265 11.33 -9.34 19.05
N MET A 266 10.65 -8.16 19.04
CA MET A 266 10.67 -7.21 20.16
C MET A 266 10.08 -7.80 21.45
N ILE A 267 8.96 -8.54 21.37
CA ILE A 267 8.40 -9.26 22.55
C ILE A 267 9.46 -10.22 23.09
N CYS A 268 10.07 -11.04 22.26
CA CYS A 268 11.03 -12.06 22.66
C CYS A 268 12.27 -11.45 23.32
N GLU A 269 12.80 -10.36 22.76
CA GLU A 269 13.95 -9.68 23.32
C GLU A 269 13.63 -9.05 24.67
N HIS A 270 12.57 -8.24 24.72
CA HIS A 270 12.14 -7.56 25.96
C HIS A 270 11.78 -8.56 27.06
N ALA A 271 11.05 -9.62 26.74
CA ALA A 271 10.61 -10.60 27.72
C ALA A 271 11.75 -11.37 28.38
N ARG A 272 12.86 -11.60 27.65
CA ARG A 272 14.07 -12.23 28.23
C ARG A 272 14.81 -11.32 29.18
N GLN A 273 14.78 -10.01 28.95
CA GLN A 273 15.52 -9.02 29.74
C GLN A 273 14.72 -8.49 30.93
N ARG A 274 13.40 -8.34 30.79
CA ARG A 274 12.53 -7.72 31.78
C ARG A 274 12.20 -8.70 32.90
N VAL A 275 12.64 -8.41 34.11
CA VAL A 275 12.33 -9.17 35.32
C VAL A 275 11.20 -8.51 36.09
N THR A 276 10.18 -9.28 36.48
CA THR A 276 9.06 -8.88 37.35
C THR A 276 8.73 -10.04 38.32
N PHE A 277 8.42 -9.72 39.58
CA PHE A 277 8.12 -10.74 40.59
C PHE A 277 9.18 -11.85 40.66
N GLY A 278 10.45 -11.47 40.58
CA GLY A 278 11.60 -12.36 40.73
C GLY A 278 11.95 -13.27 39.53
N ALA A 279 11.26 -13.14 38.39
CA ALA A 279 11.53 -13.95 37.20
C ALA A 279 11.39 -13.13 35.90
N PRO A 280 12.08 -13.51 34.79
CA PRO A 280 11.90 -12.91 33.49
C PRO A 280 10.43 -13.01 33.01
N LEU A 281 9.99 -12.04 32.22
CA LEU A 281 8.66 -12.13 31.58
C LEU A 281 8.55 -13.35 30.65
N ALA A 282 9.66 -13.79 30.07
CA ALA A 282 9.72 -14.98 29.22
C ALA A 282 9.28 -16.27 29.94
N ASP A 283 9.35 -16.31 31.28
CA ASP A 283 8.90 -17.46 32.09
C ASP A 283 7.39 -17.46 32.33
N ARG A 284 6.69 -16.41 31.90
CA ARG A 284 5.23 -16.30 32.04
C ARG A 284 4.55 -17.06 30.91
N GLN A 285 3.69 -18.02 31.25
CA GLN A 285 2.96 -18.86 30.29
C GLN A 285 2.18 -18.05 29.25
N THR A 286 1.56 -16.93 29.66
CA THR A 286 0.83 -16.03 28.75
C THR A 286 1.74 -15.48 27.64
N ILE A 287 2.97 -15.03 27.97
CA ILE A 287 3.93 -14.54 27.01
C ILE A 287 4.37 -15.65 26.06
N GLN A 288 4.64 -16.85 26.59
CA GLN A 288 5.01 -18.02 25.78
C GLN A 288 3.92 -18.39 24.76
N TRP A 289 2.67 -18.37 25.16
CA TRP A 289 1.52 -18.63 24.28
C TRP A 289 1.37 -17.55 23.22
N TRP A 290 1.47 -16.28 23.58
CA TRP A 290 1.40 -15.17 22.62
C TRP A 290 2.46 -15.29 21.53
N VAL A 291 3.70 -15.65 21.92
CA VAL A 291 4.81 -15.84 20.95
C VAL A 291 4.57 -17.06 20.06
N ALA A 292 4.12 -18.19 20.64
CA ALA A 292 3.85 -19.42 19.91
C ALA A 292 2.70 -19.25 18.90
N ASP A 293 1.59 -18.65 19.34
CA ASP A 293 0.43 -18.37 18.48
C ASP A 293 0.80 -17.39 17.35
N ALA A 294 1.54 -16.32 17.68
CA ALA A 294 1.99 -15.34 16.70
C ALA A 294 2.89 -15.98 15.64
N ALA A 295 3.88 -16.79 16.03
CA ALA A 295 4.75 -17.49 15.10
C ALA A 295 3.99 -18.42 14.17
N THR A 296 3.03 -19.19 14.71
CA THR A 296 2.16 -20.10 13.95
C THR A 296 1.31 -19.34 12.93
N GLN A 297 0.67 -18.24 13.36
CA GLN A 297 -0.22 -17.47 12.50
C GLN A 297 0.55 -16.66 11.44
N ILE A 298 1.72 -16.13 11.76
CA ILE A 298 2.62 -15.48 10.79
C ILE A 298 3.03 -16.47 9.70
N HIS A 299 3.39 -17.71 10.07
CA HIS A 299 3.74 -18.76 9.12
C HIS A 299 2.56 -19.06 8.19
N ALA A 300 1.37 -19.28 8.73
CA ALA A 300 0.14 -19.51 7.95
C ALA A 300 -0.17 -18.33 7.00
N CYS A 301 -0.09 -17.10 7.51
CA CYS A 301 -0.31 -15.88 6.73
C CYS A 301 0.66 -15.78 5.54
N ARG A 302 1.93 -16.07 5.77
CA ARG A 302 2.97 -16.04 4.73
C ARG A 302 2.65 -17.03 3.60
N LEU A 303 2.24 -18.26 3.93
CA LEU A 303 1.83 -19.24 2.93
C LEU A 303 0.60 -18.79 2.14
N MET A 304 -0.39 -18.18 2.81
CA MET A 304 -1.57 -17.61 2.13
C MET A 304 -1.18 -16.51 1.14
N VAL A 305 -0.22 -15.65 1.49
CA VAL A 305 0.25 -14.55 0.61
C VAL A 305 0.98 -15.12 -0.60
N TYR A 306 1.85 -16.11 -0.43
CA TYR A 306 2.50 -16.78 -1.56
C TYR A 306 1.51 -17.50 -2.48
N ASP A 307 0.47 -18.18 -1.94
CA ASP A 307 -0.58 -18.78 -2.76
C ASP A 307 -1.31 -17.72 -3.62
N ALA A 308 -1.66 -16.58 -3.03
CA ALA A 308 -2.28 -15.47 -3.76
C ALA A 308 -1.36 -14.91 -4.85
N ALA A 309 -0.08 -14.69 -4.54
CA ALA A 309 0.93 -14.19 -5.48
C ALA A 309 1.13 -15.15 -6.66
N CYS A 310 1.35 -16.43 -6.40
CA CYS A 310 1.49 -17.45 -7.43
C CYS A 310 0.25 -17.57 -8.34
N LYS A 311 -0.96 -17.40 -7.79
CA LYS A 311 -2.19 -17.37 -8.61
C LYS A 311 -2.22 -16.16 -9.53
N ILE A 312 -1.84 -14.98 -9.05
CA ILE A 312 -1.75 -13.77 -9.86
C ILE A 312 -0.75 -13.96 -11.00
N ASP A 313 0.47 -14.42 -10.70
CA ASP A 313 1.53 -14.63 -11.70
C ASP A 313 1.15 -15.65 -12.78
N ARG A 314 0.30 -16.64 -12.43
CA ARG A 314 -0.26 -17.60 -13.37
C ARG A 314 -1.52 -17.10 -14.10
N GLY A 315 -1.90 -15.86 -13.97
CA GLY A 315 -3.09 -15.27 -14.57
C GLY A 315 -4.42 -15.87 -14.08
N ARG A 316 -4.43 -16.50 -12.91
CA ARG A 316 -5.63 -17.07 -12.30
C ARG A 316 -6.40 -16.02 -11.51
N ASP A 317 -7.72 -16.26 -11.37
CA ASP A 317 -8.53 -15.40 -10.47
C ASP A 317 -8.11 -15.61 -9.01
N ALA A 318 -7.56 -14.58 -8.41
CA ALA A 318 -7.09 -14.56 -7.03
C ALA A 318 -7.90 -13.59 -6.13
N ARG A 319 -9.10 -13.15 -6.57
CA ARG A 319 -9.89 -12.14 -5.84
C ARG A 319 -10.29 -12.58 -4.43
N SER A 320 -10.62 -13.86 -4.26
CA SER A 320 -10.93 -14.42 -2.93
C SER A 320 -9.71 -14.45 -2.04
N GLU A 321 -8.58 -14.95 -2.54
CA GLU A 321 -7.32 -15.07 -1.82
C GLU A 321 -6.80 -13.68 -1.42
N VAL A 322 -6.82 -12.72 -2.34
CA VAL A 322 -6.45 -11.32 -2.07
C VAL A 322 -7.33 -10.71 -0.98
N SER A 323 -8.63 -11.02 -0.95
CA SER A 323 -9.53 -10.57 0.11
C SER A 323 -9.22 -11.27 1.45
N MET A 324 -8.93 -12.58 1.43
CA MET A 324 -8.57 -13.36 2.62
C MET A 324 -7.28 -12.84 3.26
N ILE A 325 -6.21 -12.67 2.47
CA ILE A 325 -4.91 -12.21 3.00
C ILE A 325 -4.99 -10.78 3.53
N LYS A 326 -5.77 -9.90 2.90
CA LYS A 326 -5.94 -8.52 3.35
C LYS A 326 -6.58 -8.46 4.74
N VAL A 327 -7.65 -9.23 4.96
CA VAL A 327 -8.30 -9.30 6.29
C VAL A 327 -7.38 -9.96 7.29
N PHE A 328 -6.90 -11.15 6.99
CA PHE A 328 -6.14 -11.97 7.92
C PHE A 328 -4.85 -11.28 8.36
N ALA A 329 -4.03 -10.79 7.41
CA ALA A 329 -2.76 -10.15 7.71
C ALA A 329 -2.91 -8.86 8.54
N THR A 330 -3.89 -8.00 8.19
CA THR A 330 -4.05 -6.72 8.90
C THR A 330 -4.61 -6.90 10.31
N GLU A 331 -5.46 -7.88 10.54
CA GLU A 331 -5.99 -8.18 11.88
C GLU A 331 -4.97 -8.92 12.74
N LEU A 332 -4.26 -9.89 12.16
CA LEU A 332 -3.14 -10.58 12.82
C LEU A 332 -2.06 -9.61 13.30
N ALA A 333 -1.60 -8.72 12.41
CA ALA A 333 -0.57 -7.75 12.77
C ALA A 333 -1.03 -6.82 13.89
N TRP A 334 -2.31 -6.39 13.86
CA TRP A 334 -2.89 -5.58 14.94
C TRP A 334 -2.87 -6.32 16.29
N ASP A 335 -3.33 -7.56 16.32
CA ASP A 335 -3.37 -8.37 17.54
C ASP A 335 -1.95 -8.61 18.13
N ILE A 336 -0.97 -8.87 17.27
CA ILE A 336 0.42 -9.07 17.71
C ILE A 336 1.03 -7.77 18.25
N ILE A 337 0.77 -6.62 17.60
CA ILE A 337 1.28 -5.32 18.06
C ILE A 337 0.66 -4.95 19.41
N ASP A 338 -0.64 -5.18 19.59
CA ASP A 338 -1.32 -4.94 20.88
C ASP A 338 -0.66 -5.76 22.01
N LYS A 339 -0.38 -7.04 21.77
CA LYS A 339 0.36 -7.90 22.70
C LYS A 339 1.80 -7.41 22.94
N ALA A 340 2.47 -6.88 21.92
CA ALA A 340 3.78 -6.28 22.08
C ALA A 340 3.72 -5.04 22.98
N MET A 341 2.80 -4.13 22.72
CA MET A 341 2.58 -2.94 23.55
C MET A 341 2.27 -3.32 24.99
N GLN A 342 1.44 -4.34 25.20
CA GLN A 342 1.12 -4.86 26.52
C GLN A 342 2.35 -5.45 27.22
N THR A 343 3.22 -6.18 26.51
CA THR A 343 4.45 -6.77 27.05
C THR A 343 5.46 -5.70 27.49
N PHE A 344 5.55 -4.61 26.76
CA PHE A 344 6.41 -3.46 27.09
C PHE A 344 5.85 -2.58 28.21
N GLY A 345 4.57 -2.71 28.56
CA GLY A 345 3.90 -1.90 29.58
C GLY A 345 3.87 -0.42 29.18
N ALA A 346 4.17 0.50 30.11
CA ALA A 346 4.13 1.94 29.84
C ALA A 346 5.08 2.35 28.67
N MET A 347 6.23 1.69 28.54
CA MET A 347 7.15 1.91 27.42
C MET A 347 6.49 1.57 26.08
N GLY A 348 5.61 0.58 26.02
CA GLY A 348 4.84 0.21 24.83
C GLY A 348 3.96 1.34 24.29
N MET A 349 3.62 2.32 25.14
CA MET A 349 2.83 3.51 24.77
C MET A 349 3.69 4.72 24.43
N ALA A 350 5.01 4.65 24.68
CA ALA A 350 5.90 5.77 24.43
C ALA A 350 6.18 5.96 22.94
N LYS A 351 6.24 7.22 22.49
CA LYS A 351 6.57 7.56 21.09
C LYS A 351 8.04 7.36 20.73
N GLU A 352 8.88 7.06 21.70
CA GLU A 352 10.31 6.79 21.53
C GLU A 352 10.61 5.42 20.91
N ILE A 353 9.63 4.51 20.95
CA ILE A 353 9.76 3.17 20.35
C ILE A 353 8.76 2.99 19.19
N PRO A 354 9.04 2.09 18.22
CA PRO A 354 8.27 2.03 16.99
C PRO A 354 6.85 1.48 17.13
N LEU A 355 6.47 0.87 18.25
CA LEU A 355 5.21 0.13 18.40
C LEU A 355 3.97 0.99 18.09
N GLN A 356 3.93 2.25 18.53
CA GLN A 356 2.80 3.14 18.26
C GLN A 356 2.67 3.49 16.76
N LEU A 357 3.79 3.66 16.02
CA LEU A 357 3.77 3.85 14.58
C LEU A 357 3.35 2.60 13.83
N MET A 358 3.84 1.42 14.28
CA MET A 358 3.40 0.11 13.75
C MET A 358 1.88 -0.06 13.93
N ALA A 359 1.36 0.21 15.14
CA ALA A 359 -0.07 0.15 15.43
C ALA A 359 -0.89 1.10 14.54
N SER A 360 -0.46 2.36 14.42
CA SER A 360 -1.12 3.36 13.59
C SER A 360 -1.15 2.95 12.11
N LYS A 361 -0.02 2.46 11.58
CA LYS A 361 0.11 2.00 10.20
C LYS A 361 -0.84 0.81 9.92
N VAL A 362 -0.85 -0.19 10.79
CA VAL A 362 -1.73 -1.35 10.62
C VAL A 362 -3.20 -0.99 10.80
N ARG A 363 -3.52 -0.06 11.72
CA ARG A 363 -4.90 0.41 11.90
C ARG A 363 -5.46 1.08 10.64
N LEU A 364 -4.65 1.87 9.96
CA LEU A 364 -5.00 2.45 8.66
C LEU A 364 -5.21 1.37 7.59
N MET A 365 -4.35 0.35 7.54
CA MET A 365 -4.42 -0.77 6.57
C MET A 365 -5.73 -1.57 6.69
N ARG A 366 -6.37 -1.63 7.84
CA ARG A 366 -7.68 -2.26 7.99
C ARG A 366 -8.82 -1.49 7.33
N ILE A 367 -8.60 -0.23 6.94
CA ILE A 367 -9.62 0.69 6.40
C ILE A 367 -9.42 0.93 4.90
N TYR A 368 -8.24 1.39 4.48
CA TYR A 368 -8.04 1.77 3.09
C TYR A 368 -7.94 0.58 2.14
N ASP A 369 -8.13 0.83 0.86
CA ASP A 369 -8.21 -0.15 -0.24
C ASP A 369 -9.24 -1.27 0.03
N GLY A 370 -10.34 -0.89 0.67
CA GLY A 370 -11.45 -1.74 1.11
C GLY A 370 -11.33 -2.15 2.59
N PRO A 371 -12.29 -1.77 3.44
CA PRO A 371 -12.27 -2.17 4.84
C PRO A 371 -12.47 -3.69 5.00
N SER A 372 -12.05 -4.21 6.16
CA SER A 372 -12.13 -5.65 6.49
C SER A 372 -13.53 -6.24 6.27
N GLU A 373 -14.57 -5.45 6.52
CA GLU A 373 -15.97 -5.83 6.36
C GLU A 373 -16.33 -6.08 4.88
N VAL A 374 -15.87 -5.21 3.97
CA VAL A 374 -16.08 -5.38 2.52
C VAL A 374 -15.38 -6.65 2.02
N HIS A 375 -14.16 -6.92 2.48
CA HIS A 375 -13.44 -8.14 2.09
C HIS A 375 -14.11 -9.41 2.61
N ARG A 376 -14.63 -9.41 3.86
CA ARG A 376 -15.45 -10.50 4.39
C ARG A 376 -16.71 -10.71 3.56
N TRP A 377 -17.35 -9.62 3.16
CA TRP A 377 -18.51 -9.70 2.27
C TRP A 377 -18.15 -10.29 0.90
N VAL A 378 -17.01 -9.91 0.30
CA VAL A 378 -16.54 -10.49 -0.97
C VAL A 378 -16.29 -12.00 -0.83
N ILE A 379 -15.61 -12.44 0.23
CA ILE A 379 -15.32 -13.85 0.50
C ILE A 379 -16.65 -14.63 0.65
N ALA A 380 -17.54 -14.16 1.52
CA ALA A 380 -18.81 -14.82 1.78
C ALA A 380 -19.69 -14.90 0.52
N ARG A 381 -19.76 -13.82 -0.25
CA ARG A 381 -20.52 -13.76 -1.50
C ARG A 381 -20.03 -14.79 -2.53
N ASN A 382 -18.72 -14.95 -2.68
CA ASN A 382 -18.12 -15.93 -3.59
C ASN A 382 -18.49 -17.37 -3.15
N LEU A 383 -18.42 -17.67 -1.86
CA LEU A 383 -18.77 -19.01 -1.32
C LEU A 383 -20.27 -19.30 -1.38
N LEU A 384 -21.10 -18.31 -1.19
CA LEU A 384 -22.57 -18.46 -1.22
C LEU A 384 -23.15 -18.39 -2.64
N GLY A 385 -22.32 -18.24 -3.67
CA GLY A 385 -22.77 -18.16 -5.06
C GLY A 385 -23.67 -16.96 -5.37
N ARG A 386 -23.67 -15.91 -4.53
CA ARG A 386 -24.46 -14.70 -4.79
C ARG A 386 -23.70 -13.79 -5.76
N ARG A 387 -24.29 -13.50 -6.90
CA ARG A 387 -23.77 -12.59 -7.94
C ARG A 387 -24.00 -11.11 -7.61
#